data_bd60ec5d246fc72159fe0040728a080e
#
_entry.id   bd60ec5d246fc72159fe0040728a080e
#
_cell.length_a   1.000
_cell.length_b   1.000
_cell.length_c   1.000
_cell.angle_alpha   90.00
_cell.angle_beta   90.00
_cell.angle_gamma   90.00
#
_symmetry.space_group_name_H-M   'P 1'
#
loop_
_entity.id
_entity.type
_entity.pdbx_description
1 polymer ?
#
loop_
_entity_poly.entity_id
_entity_poly.type
_entity_poly.pdbx_seq_one_letter_code
_entity_poly.pdbx_strand_id
1 'polypeptide(L)'
;KPLYYGNIKGQISWASELKAIQKLYENQNILEYDYTAFYDFLTYLYIPTPKTMYKNVYKLEPAYYLKIDVRSNNFEKIQYWHLEVKKCNDDIETAKKKIYDLVKKSVDEQMVADVPVGFFLSGGMDSSTVVALASQSHNDINTFSIGFTDKSHDETHFAEMVADMYKTKHHKKILDEDTTRDMFY
;
A
#
# COMPACT_ATOMS: atom_id res chain seq x y z
N LYS A 1 -3.05 -5.70 -3.48
CA LYS A 1 -3.25 -6.46 -2.23
C LYS A 1 -2.06 -7.36 -1.98
N PRO A 2 -1.61 -7.56 -0.72
CA PRO A 2 -0.57 -8.52 -0.41
C PRO A 2 -1.07 -9.96 -0.64
N LEU A 3 -0.13 -10.87 -0.88
CA LEU A 3 -0.37 -12.31 -0.87
C LEU A 3 0.65 -12.95 0.09
N TYR A 4 0.15 -13.67 1.07
CA TYR A 4 0.95 -14.48 1.97
C TYR A 4 0.83 -15.95 1.57
N TYR A 5 1.94 -16.69 1.67
CA TYR A 5 1.97 -18.10 1.30
C TYR A 5 3.01 -18.85 2.15
N GLY A 6 2.86 -20.14 2.26
CA GLY A 6 3.83 -21.00 2.94
C GLY A 6 3.57 -22.48 2.71
N ASN A 7 4.60 -23.28 2.94
CA ASN A 7 4.47 -24.72 3.06
C ASN A 7 4.64 -25.10 4.54
N ILE A 8 3.53 -25.40 5.20
CA ILE A 8 3.45 -25.67 6.61
C ILE A 8 3.19 -27.15 6.79
N LYS A 9 4.19 -27.90 7.28
CA LYS A 9 4.14 -29.37 7.40
C LYS A 9 3.67 -30.10 6.14
N GLY A 10 4.14 -29.67 4.98
CA GLY A 10 3.81 -30.28 3.70
C GLY A 10 2.49 -29.80 3.09
N GLN A 11 1.78 -28.89 3.73
CA GLN A 11 0.56 -28.30 3.18
C GLN A 11 0.82 -26.87 2.70
N ILE A 12 0.57 -26.61 1.42
CA ILE A 12 0.65 -25.27 0.86
C ILE A 12 -0.60 -24.49 1.24
N SER A 13 -0.39 -23.31 1.82
CA SER A 13 -1.46 -22.39 2.20
C SER A 13 -1.16 -21.00 1.69
N TRP A 14 -2.18 -20.27 1.28
CA TRP A 14 -2.07 -18.89 0.84
C TRP A 14 -3.29 -18.07 1.21
N ALA A 15 -3.10 -16.79 1.47
CA ALA A 15 -4.16 -15.84 1.80
C ALA A 15 -3.74 -14.40 1.50
N SER A 16 -4.70 -13.51 1.36
CA SER A 16 -4.44 -12.07 1.25
C SER A 16 -4.04 -11.42 2.58
N GLU A 17 -4.29 -12.09 3.69
CA GLU A 17 -3.96 -11.61 5.03
C GLU A 17 -3.28 -12.70 5.86
N LEU A 18 -2.23 -12.31 6.60
CA LEU A 18 -1.47 -13.24 7.44
C LEU A 18 -2.34 -13.87 8.54
N LYS A 19 -3.29 -13.10 9.10
CA LYS A 19 -4.21 -13.61 10.13
C LYS A 19 -5.08 -14.78 9.64
N ALA A 20 -5.38 -14.87 8.33
CA ALA A 20 -6.14 -15.98 7.79
C ALA A 20 -5.30 -17.28 7.81
N ILE A 21 -4.00 -17.21 7.51
CA ILE A 21 -3.08 -18.34 7.67
C ILE A 21 -2.95 -18.71 9.15
N GLN A 22 -2.80 -17.71 10.02
CA GLN A 22 -2.74 -17.92 11.46
C GLN A 22 -3.98 -18.69 11.97
N LYS A 23 -5.16 -18.25 11.57
CA LYS A 23 -6.44 -18.86 11.98
C LYS A 23 -6.58 -20.30 11.47
N LEU A 24 -6.09 -20.60 10.27
CA LEU A 24 -6.11 -21.95 9.72
C LEU A 24 -5.34 -22.96 10.59
N TYR A 25 -4.27 -22.51 11.26
CA TYR A 25 -3.38 -23.35 12.06
C TYR A 25 -3.47 -23.11 13.57
N GLU A 26 -4.37 -22.24 14.02
CA GLU A 26 -4.49 -21.81 15.43
C GLU A 26 -4.58 -23.00 16.41
N ASN A 27 -5.40 -24.00 16.11
CA ASN A 27 -5.62 -25.16 16.97
C ASN A 27 -4.52 -26.25 16.87
N GLN A 28 -3.58 -26.08 15.94
CA GLN A 28 -2.54 -27.08 15.69
C GLN A 28 -1.20 -26.74 16.36
N ASN A 29 -1.03 -25.49 16.79
CA ASN A 29 0.19 -24.96 17.45
C ASN A 29 1.48 -25.26 16.65
N ILE A 30 1.42 -25.16 15.31
CA ILE A 30 2.52 -25.52 14.41
C ILE A 30 3.21 -24.31 13.76
N LEU A 31 2.68 -23.11 13.94
CA LEU A 31 3.32 -21.89 13.48
C LEU A 31 4.38 -21.48 14.48
N GLU A 32 5.63 -21.45 14.02
CA GLU A 32 6.77 -20.99 14.81
C GLU A 32 7.08 -19.52 14.48
N TYR A 33 7.38 -18.72 15.50
CA TYR A 33 7.80 -17.34 15.31
C TYR A 33 9.20 -17.27 14.69
N ASP A 34 9.37 -16.33 13.75
CA ASP A 34 10.68 -15.94 13.25
C ASP A 34 11.21 -14.73 14.03
N TYR A 35 12.07 -14.99 14.98
CA TYR A 35 12.67 -13.93 15.80
C TYR A 35 13.53 -12.95 14.99
N THR A 36 14.05 -13.35 13.83
CA THR A 36 14.78 -12.42 12.96
C THR A 36 13.85 -11.38 12.36
N ALA A 37 12.61 -11.77 12.03
CA ALA A 37 11.59 -10.83 11.59
C ALA A 37 11.14 -9.87 12.71
N PHE A 38 11.16 -10.33 13.96
CA PHE A 38 10.90 -9.47 15.11
C PHE A 38 12.01 -8.41 15.28
N TYR A 39 13.27 -8.77 15.14
CA TYR A 39 14.37 -7.78 15.15
C TYR A 39 14.28 -6.80 13.98
N ASP A 40 13.92 -7.28 12.78
CA ASP A 40 13.69 -6.40 11.63
C ASP A 40 12.57 -5.38 11.94
N PHE A 41 11.47 -5.83 12.56
CA PHE A 41 10.39 -4.93 12.95
C PHE A 41 10.82 -3.86 13.96
N LEU A 42 11.60 -4.23 14.97
CA LEU A 42 12.12 -3.24 15.94
C LEU A 42 13.08 -2.24 15.31
N THR A 43 13.76 -2.62 14.23
CA THR A 43 14.72 -1.74 13.52
C THR A 43 14.04 -0.85 12.50
N TYR A 44 13.13 -1.40 11.70
CA TYR A 44 12.54 -0.72 10.55
C TYR A 44 11.08 -0.30 10.74
N LEU A 45 10.45 -0.68 11.86
CA LEU A 45 9.01 -0.54 12.14
C LEU A 45 8.12 -1.29 11.15
N TYR A 46 8.69 -2.19 10.37
CA TYR A 46 7.98 -3.15 9.52
C TYR A 46 8.86 -4.39 9.29
N ILE A 47 8.26 -5.47 8.81
CA ILE A 47 8.99 -6.68 8.45
C ILE A 47 9.24 -6.66 6.94
N PRO A 48 10.53 -6.59 6.50
CA PRO A 48 10.87 -6.58 5.08
C PRO A 48 10.43 -7.86 4.36
N THR A 49 9.83 -7.68 3.20
CA THR A 49 9.48 -8.79 2.30
C THR A 49 10.75 -9.54 1.88
N PRO A 50 10.75 -10.88 1.81
CA PRO A 50 9.57 -11.76 1.89
C PRO A 50 9.21 -12.26 3.30
N LYS A 51 9.91 -11.85 4.35
CA LYS A 51 9.65 -12.36 5.70
C LYS A 51 8.24 -12.03 6.21
N THR A 52 7.79 -12.85 7.14
CA THR A 52 6.65 -12.58 8.03
C THR A 52 7.05 -12.87 9.47
N MET A 53 6.14 -12.69 10.42
CA MET A 53 6.35 -13.09 11.83
C MET A 53 6.50 -14.60 12.03
N TYR A 54 6.15 -15.40 11.01
CA TYR A 54 6.19 -16.87 11.11
C TYR A 54 7.22 -17.47 10.17
N LYS A 55 7.96 -18.45 10.64
CA LYS A 55 8.85 -19.29 9.84
C LYS A 55 8.03 -20.01 8.75
N ASN A 56 8.62 -20.16 7.57
CA ASN A 56 8.00 -20.86 6.44
C ASN A 56 6.69 -20.23 5.92
N VAL A 57 6.37 -19.02 6.36
CA VAL A 57 5.29 -18.20 5.83
C VAL A 57 5.90 -16.91 5.26
N TYR A 58 5.63 -16.64 4.02
CA TYR A 58 6.25 -15.55 3.27
C TYR A 58 5.19 -14.60 2.71
N LYS A 59 5.57 -13.36 2.55
CA LYS A 59 4.84 -12.39 1.75
C LYS A 59 5.40 -12.42 0.33
N LEU A 60 4.54 -12.59 -0.67
CA LEU A 60 4.97 -12.61 -2.05
C LEU A 60 5.53 -11.25 -2.44
N GLU A 61 6.72 -11.26 -3.03
CA GLU A 61 7.40 -10.04 -3.47
C GLU A 61 6.66 -9.39 -4.64
N PRO A 62 6.76 -8.06 -4.79
CA PRO A 62 6.27 -7.37 -5.99
C PRO A 62 6.87 -7.98 -7.26
N ALA A 63 6.09 -7.97 -8.33
CA ALA A 63 6.48 -8.52 -9.64
C ALA A 63 6.70 -10.03 -9.70
N TYR A 64 6.18 -10.78 -8.72
CA TYR A 64 6.16 -12.24 -8.74
C TYR A 64 4.73 -12.77 -8.71
N TYR A 65 4.56 -13.96 -9.27
CA TYR A 65 3.37 -14.78 -9.05
C TYR A 65 3.75 -16.20 -8.63
N LEU A 66 2.81 -16.88 -7.99
CA LEU A 66 2.96 -18.28 -7.60
C LEU A 66 2.17 -19.15 -8.57
N LYS A 67 2.84 -20.16 -9.10
CA LYS A 67 2.20 -21.25 -9.84
C LYS A 67 2.14 -22.46 -8.92
N ILE A 68 0.94 -22.87 -8.54
CA ILE A 68 0.73 -23.95 -7.59
C ILE A 68 0.19 -25.17 -8.35
N ASP A 69 0.87 -26.29 -8.23
CA ASP A 69 0.36 -27.59 -8.65
C ASP A 69 -0.32 -28.28 -7.45
N VAL A 70 -1.65 -28.30 -7.50
CA VAL A 70 -2.48 -28.86 -6.43
C VAL A 70 -2.31 -30.38 -6.29
N ARG A 71 -1.95 -31.07 -7.38
CA ARG A 71 -1.78 -32.54 -7.36
C ARG A 71 -0.48 -32.96 -6.69
N SER A 72 0.61 -32.30 -7.05
CA SER A 72 1.93 -32.58 -6.47
C SER A 72 2.17 -31.83 -5.18
N ASN A 73 1.29 -30.90 -4.80
CA ASN A 73 1.43 -30.01 -3.65
C ASN A 73 2.77 -29.25 -3.67
N ASN A 74 3.18 -28.78 -4.85
CA ASN A 74 4.37 -27.98 -5.07
C ASN A 74 4.02 -26.60 -5.59
N PHE A 75 4.90 -25.64 -5.38
CA PHE A 75 4.77 -24.32 -5.99
C PHE A 75 6.07 -23.85 -6.61
N GLU A 76 5.94 -23.03 -7.60
CA GLU A 76 7.02 -22.30 -8.27
C GLU A 76 6.75 -20.80 -8.16
N LYS A 77 7.75 -20.05 -7.72
CA LYS A 77 7.70 -18.57 -7.65
C LYS A 77 8.38 -18.02 -8.90
N ILE A 78 7.62 -17.28 -9.72
CA ILE A 78 8.06 -16.80 -11.03
C ILE A 78 8.01 -15.28 -11.03
N GLN A 79 9.15 -14.67 -11.41
CA GLN A 79 9.22 -13.23 -11.64
C GLN A 79 8.72 -12.89 -13.04
N TYR A 80 7.70 -12.01 -13.14
CA TYR A 80 7.14 -11.59 -14.42
C TYR A 80 7.57 -10.18 -14.83
N TRP A 81 8.14 -9.43 -13.91
CA TRP A 81 8.58 -8.06 -14.16
C TRP A 81 9.78 -7.70 -13.28
N HIS A 82 10.65 -6.84 -13.77
CA HIS A 82 11.71 -6.19 -13.01
C HIS A 82 11.89 -4.75 -13.49
N LEU A 83 12.35 -3.89 -12.58
CA LEU A 83 12.66 -2.51 -12.93
C LEU A 83 13.98 -2.45 -13.70
N GLU A 84 13.90 -2.02 -14.96
CA GLU A 84 15.10 -1.71 -15.77
C GLU A 84 15.45 -0.23 -15.61
N VAL A 85 16.61 0.04 -15.02
CA VAL A 85 17.14 1.40 -14.95
C VAL A 85 18.00 1.65 -16.17
N LYS A 86 17.51 2.53 -17.06
CA LYS A 86 18.23 2.95 -18.27
C LYS A 86 18.55 4.43 -18.20
N LYS A 87 19.75 4.83 -18.70
CA LYS A 87 20.06 6.25 -18.88
C LYS A 87 19.06 6.85 -19.87
N CYS A 88 18.47 7.95 -19.48
CA CYS A 88 17.63 8.76 -20.35
C CYS A 88 18.50 9.91 -20.91
N ASN A 89 18.45 10.11 -22.22
CA ASN A 89 19.13 11.22 -22.91
C ASN A 89 18.17 12.38 -23.23
N ASP A 90 16.97 12.35 -22.67
CA ASP A 90 16.00 13.42 -22.85
C ASP A 90 16.51 14.71 -22.20
N ASP A 91 16.21 15.84 -22.81
CA ASP A 91 16.35 17.12 -22.13
C ASP A 91 15.29 17.28 -21.02
N ILE A 92 15.48 18.28 -20.17
CA ILE A 92 14.62 18.48 -18.98
C ILE A 92 13.17 18.70 -19.38
N GLU A 93 12.88 19.43 -20.45
CA GLU A 93 11.50 19.74 -20.84
C GLU A 93 10.78 18.51 -21.41
N THR A 94 11.50 17.71 -22.20
CA THR A 94 10.99 16.42 -22.67
C THR A 94 10.75 15.44 -21.50
N ALA A 95 11.66 15.38 -20.53
CA ALA A 95 11.52 14.54 -19.35
C ALA A 95 10.31 14.96 -18.49
N LYS A 96 10.12 16.27 -18.23
CA LYS A 96 8.95 16.81 -17.52
C LYS A 96 7.65 16.40 -18.18
N LYS A 97 7.57 16.57 -19.51
CA LYS A 97 6.38 16.19 -20.26
C LYS A 97 6.08 14.70 -20.16
N LYS A 98 7.07 13.85 -20.34
CA LYS A 98 6.91 12.40 -20.21
C LYS A 98 6.46 12.00 -18.81
N ILE A 99 7.04 12.59 -17.75
CA ILE A 99 6.64 12.33 -16.37
C ILE A 99 5.18 12.74 -16.16
N TYR A 100 4.81 13.95 -16.59
CA TYR A 100 3.43 14.44 -16.49
C TYR A 100 2.45 13.48 -17.19
N ASP A 101 2.72 13.09 -18.43
CA ASP A 101 1.85 12.20 -19.20
C ASP A 101 1.72 10.82 -18.56
N LEU A 102 2.83 10.26 -18.03
CA LEU A 102 2.83 8.96 -17.35
C LEU A 102 2.08 9.00 -16.02
N VAL A 103 2.29 10.04 -15.22
CA VAL A 103 1.59 10.17 -13.93
C VAL A 103 0.11 10.41 -14.16
N LYS A 104 -0.26 11.27 -15.11
CA LYS A 104 -1.67 11.51 -15.47
C LYS A 104 -2.34 10.22 -15.92
N LYS A 105 -1.73 9.50 -16.84
CA LYS A 105 -2.24 8.19 -17.30
C LYS A 105 -2.44 7.23 -16.14
N SER A 106 -1.45 7.12 -15.23
CA SER A 106 -1.54 6.25 -14.06
C SER A 106 -2.70 6.64 -13.13
N VAL A 107 -2.92 7.94 -12.91
CA VAL A 107 -4.05 8.43 -12.11
C VAL A 107 -5.37 8.07 -12.78
N ASP A 108 -5.52 8.35 -14.08
CA ASP A 108 -6.77 8.08 -14.82
C ASP A 108 -7.10 6.56 -14.82
N GLU A 109 -6.10 5.69 -15.02
CA GLU A 109 -6.27 4.23 -14.99
C GLU A 109 -6.70 3.72 -13.61
N GLN A 110 -6.24 4.34 -12.52
CA GLN A 110 -6.59 3.95 -11.16
C GLN A 110 -7.96 4.49 -10.69
N MET A 111 -8.56 5.40 -11.45
CA MET A 111 -9.93 5.87 -11.21
C MET A 111 -11.01 4.88 -11.66
N VAL A 112 -10.64 3.84 -12.42
CA VAL A 112 -11.58 2.80 -12.85
C VAL A 112 -11.87 1.87 -11.67
N ALA A 113 -13.08 1.98 -11.11
CA ALA A 113 -13.51 1.23 -9.95
C ALA A 113 -15.03 1.00 -9.96
N ASP A 114 -15.46 -0.07 -9.30
CA ASP A 114 -16.90 -0.41 -9.14
C ASP A 114 -17.58 0.39 -8.02
N VAL A 115 -16.79 1.17 -7.26
CA VAL A 115 -17.24 2.00 -6.14
C VAL A 115 -16.63 3.39 -6.22
N PRO A 116 -17.20 4.39 -5.55
CA PRO A 116 -16.61 5.72 -5.50
C PRO A 116 -15.16 5.70 -5.04
N VAL A 117 -14.28 6.39 -5.73
CA VAL A 117 -12.86 6.53 -5.40
C VAL A 117 -12.65 7.83 -4.63
N GLY A 118 -11.84 7.76 -3.58
CA GLY A 118 -11.41 8.92 -2.82
C GLY A 118 -9.89 8.96 -2.69
N PHE A 119 -9.35 10.13 -2.38
CA PHE A 119 -7.92 10.37 -2.29
C PHE A 119 -7.52 10.79 -0.88
N PHE A 120 -6.48 10.18 -0.35
CA PHE A 120 -5.81 10.76 0.80
C PHE A 120 -5.04 12.01 0.38
N LEU A 121 -5.24 13.09 1.11
CA LEU A 121 -4.65 14.39 0.84
C LEU A 121 -3.94 14.92 2.09
N SER A 122 -2.62 14.97 2.04
CA SER A 122 -1.79 15.54 3.12
C SER A 122 -1.40 17.01 2.87
N GLY A 123 -1.63 17.50 1.63
CA GLY A 123 -1.12 18.81 1.20
C GLY A 123 0.35 18.77 0.76
N GLY A 124 1.02 17.62 0.88
CA GLY A 124 2.35 17.39 0.33
C GLY A 124 2.34 17.33 -1.20
N MET A 125 3.51 17.49 -1.83
CA MET A 125 3.63 17.57 -3.29
C MET A 125 3.02 16.37 -4.03
N ASP A 126 3.25 15.15 -3.53
CA ASP A 126 2.79 13.93 -4.21
C ASP A 126 1.26 13.81 -4.18
N SER A 127 0.65 13.89 -3.00
CA SER A 127 -0.81 13.80 -2.85
C SER A 127 -1.52 14.94 -3.58
N SER A 128 -0.97 16.14 -3.54
CA SER A 128 -1.51 17.32 -4.26
C SER A 128 -1.44 17.14 -5.78
N THR A 129 -0.34 16.58 -6.29
CA THR A 129 -0.19 16.28 -7.72
C THR A 129 -1.22 15.28 -8.19
N VAL A 130 -1.44 14.20 -7.42
CA VAL A 130 -2.45 13.19 -7.76
C VAL A 130 -3.84 13.79 -7.81
N VAL A 131 -4.24 14.59 -6.80
CA VAL A 131 -5.54 15.28 -6.77
C VAL A 131 -5.67 16.29 -7.92
N ALA A 132 -4.62 17.08 -8.20
CA ALA A 132 -4.60 18.02 -9.29
C ALA A 132 -4.82 17.36 -10.67
N LEU A 133 -4.19 16.21 -10.90
CA LEU A 133 -4.33 15.46 -12.14
C LEU A 133 -5.70 14.78 -12.25
N ALA A 134 -6.21 14.21 -11.17
CA ALA A 134 -7.54 13.61 -11.12
C ALA A 134 -8.63 14.63 -11.40
N SER A 135 -8.52 15.85 -10.85
CA SER A 135 -9.51 16.93 -11.04
C SER A 135 -9.63 17.44 -12.47
N GLN A 136 -8.63 17.15 -13.33
CA GLN A 136 -8.69 17.52 -14.75
C GLN A 136 -9.66 16.64 -15.57
N SER A 137 -9.86 15.41 -15.13
CA SER A 137 -10.62 14.39 -15.87
C SER A 137 -11.91 13.97 -15.14
N HIS A 138 -12.02 14.25 -13.86
CA HIS A 138 -13.11 13.77 -13.01
C HIS A 138 -13.72 14.91 -12.21
N ASN A 139 -15.05 14.93 -12.13
CA ASN A 139 -15.82 15.80 -11.26
C ASN A 139 -16.12 15.05 -9.94
N ASP A 140 -16.51 15.78 -8.90
CA ASP A 140 -16.95 15.22 -7.61
C ASP A 140 -15.88 14.36 -6.88
N ILE A 141 -14.64 14.83 -6.90
CA ILE A 141 -13.54 14.17 -6.22
C ILE A 141 -13.71 14.30 -4.70
N ASN A 142 -13.70 13.16 -4.00
CA ASN A 142 -13.63 13.12 -2.55
C ASN A 142 -12.17 13.04 -2.09
N THR A 143 -11.79 13.92 -1.16
CA THR A 143 -10.46 13.93 -0.54
C THR A 143 -10.57 13.76 0.97
N PHE A 144 -9.60 13.09 1.57
CA PHE A 144 -9.61 12.75 2.99
C PHE A 144 -8.28 13.13 3.63
N SER A 145 -8.32 13.77 4.78
CA SER A 145 -7.14 14.02 5.60
C SER A 145 -7.39 13.72 7.07
N ILE A 146 -6.29 13.38 7.72
CA ILE A 146 -6.24 13.17 9.17
C ILE A 146 -5.35 14.28 9.73
N GLY A 147 -5.87 14.98 10.72
CA GLY A 147 -5.12 15.96 11.51
C GLY A 147 -4.95 15.49 12.94
N PHE A 148 -4.15 16.23 13.68
CA PHE A 148 -3.87 15.99 15.07
C PHE A 148 -4.18 17.22 15.90
N THR A 149 -4.49 17.03 17.18
CA THR A 149 -4.69 18.14 18.14
C THR A 149 -3.40 18.91 18.38
N ASP A 150 -2.25 18.24 18.26
CA ASP A 150 -0.93 18.86 18.31
C ASP A 150 -0.64 19.57 16.98
N LYS A 151 -0.65 20.91 17.04
CA LYS A 151 -0.40 21.77 15.88
C LYS A 151 0.99 21.63 15.27
N SER A 152 1.97 21.10 16.02
CA SER A 152 3.32 20.89 15.50
C SER A 152 3.39 19.80 14.44
N HIS A 153 2.38 18.90 14.40
CA HIS A 153 2.27 17.78 13.48
C HIS A 153 1.03 17.86 12.59
N ASP A 154 0.27 18.96 12.68
CA ASP A 154 -0.97 19.13 11.90
C ASP A 154 -0.70 19.85 10.58
N GLU A 155 -0.73 19.11 9.49
CA GLU A 155 -0.57 19.61 8.12
C GLU A 155 -1.91 19.79 7.39
N THR A 156 -3.04 19.66 8.08
CA THR A 156 -4.37 19.69 7.43
C THR A 156 -4.67 21.01 6.71
N HIS A 157 -4.09 22.12 7.16
CA HIS A 157 -4.27 23.41 6.49
C HIS A 157 -3.72 23.41 5.04
N PHE A 158 -2.63 22.67 4.76
CA PHE A 158 -2.15 22.51 3.38
C PHE A 158 -3.09 21.64 2.55
N ALA A 159 -3.65 20.59 3.15
CA ALA A 159 -4.65 19.76 2.50
C ALA A 159 -5.91 20.56 2.15
N GLU A 160 -6.39 21.40 3.07
CA GLU A 160 -7.54 22.29 2.84
C GLU A 160 -7.28 23.27 1.69
N MET A 161 -6.10 23.90 1.65
CA MET A 161 -5.73 24.81 0.53
C MET A 161 -5.80 24.10 -0.82
N VAL A 162 -5.31 22.88 -0.92
CA VAL A 162 -5.36 22.09 -2.16
C VAL A 162 -6.80 21.67 -2.48
N ALA A 163 -7.56 21.25 -1.48
CA ALA A 163 -8.96 20.87 -1.64
C ALA A 163 -9.80 22.04 -2.17
N ASP A 164 -9.62 23.24 -1.65
CA ASP A 164 -10.30 24.46 -2.10
C ASP A 164 -9.88 24.85 -3.52
N MET A 165 -8.57 24.76 -3.82
CA MET A 165 -8.05 25.07 -5.17
C MET A 165 -8.67 24.20 -6.25
N TYR A 166 -8.81 22.89 -5.99
CA TYR A 166 -9.36 21.92 -6.93
C TYR A 166 -10.84 21.61 -6.71
N LYS A 167 -11.50 22.32 -5.77
CA LYS A 167 -12.93 22.22 -5.46
C LYS A 167 -13.36 20.78 -5.16
N THR A 168 -12.53 20.07 -4.41
CA THR A 168 -12.84 18.70 -4.00
C THR A 168 -13.82 18.69 -2.83
N LYS A 169 -14.55 17.59 -2.67
CA LYS A 169 -15.34 17.34 -1.47
C LYS A 169 -14.42 16.82 -0.38
N HIS A 170 -13.92 17.75 0.46
CA HIS A 170 -12.91 17.43 1.47
C HIS A 170 -13.52 16.95 2.78
N HIS A 171 -12.98 15.85 3.29
CA HIS A 171 -13.34 15.24 4.57
C HIS A 171 -12.12 15.24 5.49
N LYS A 172 -12.21 15.96 6.60
CA LYS A 172 -11.15 16.02 7.59
C LYS A 172 -11.59 15.37 8.89
N LYS A 173 -10.72 14.56 9.48
CA LYS A 173 -10.88 14.00 10.83
C LYS A 173 -9.68 14.38 11.69
N ILE A 174 -9.93 15.00 12.84
CA ILE A 174 -8.91 15.27 13.84
C ILE A 174 -8.86 14.07 14.80
N LEU A 175 -7.66 13.56 15.03
CA LEU A 175 -7.40 12.52 16.00
C LEU A 175 -6.84 13.14 17.28
N ASP A 176 -7.37 12.74 18.40
CA ASP A 176 -6.85 12.97 19.75
C ASP A 176 -6.37 11.63 20.35
N GLU A 177 -5.77 11.68 21.52
CA GLU A 177 -5.26 10.49 22.21
C GLU A 177 -6.36 9.48 22.54
N ASP A 178 -7.55 9.97 22.92
CA ASP A 178 -8.67 9.11 23.28
C ASP A 178 -9.23 8.39 22.06
N THR A 179 -9.47 9.11 20.95
CA THR A 179 -9.92 8.52 19.67
C THR A 179 -8.90 7.49 19.16
N THR A 180 -7.62 7.76 19.33
CA THR A 180 -6.55 6.84 18.90
C THR A 180 -6.59 5.57 19.73
N ARG A 181 -6.74 5.69 21.05
CA ARG A 181 -6.84 4.53 21.95
C ARG A 181 -8.06 3.66 21.64
N ASP A 182 -9.22 4.27 21.39
CA ASP A 182 -10.46 3.55 21.09
C ASP A 182 -10.43 2.78 19.77
N MET A 183 -9.50 3.12 18.86
CA MET A 183 -9.29 2.37 17.60
C MET A 183 -8.55 1.04 17.80
N PHE A 184 -7.91 0.80 18.95
CA PHE A 184 -7.17 -0.42 19.25
C PHE A 184 -7.95 -1.44 20.06
N TYR A 185 -9.14 -1.11 20.49
CA TYR A 185 -10.07 -1.98 21.23
C TYR A 185 -11.38 -2.18 20.47
#